data_7b404062b8df920e84b4cfb1b8c61d88
#
_entry.id   7b404062b8df920e84b4cfb1b8c61d88
#
_cell.length_a   1.000
_cell.length_b   1.000
_cell.length_c   1.000
_cell.angle_alpha   90.00
_cell.angle_beta   90.00
_cell.angle_gamma   90.00
#
_symmetry.space_group_name_H-M   'P 1'
#
loop_
_entity.id
_entity.type
_entity.pdbx_description
1 polymer ?
#
loop_
_entity_poly.entity_id
_entity_poly.type
_entity_poly.pdbx_seq_one_letter_code
_entity_poly.pdbx_strand_id
1 'polypeptide(L)'
;MWNDGGGMPKTSLKLVWPDQEQNEEFFIPDVDLMGSPNTPYPLSWKKHQEENNLHKEDINMKTIYFAGGCFWGMEAFMKKLPGVAETTAGYANGRTENPTYQEVCSNTTGHAETVKVVYDPEQISLELLLKAFFKVVDPTELNRQGGDVGEQYRNGIYYVDVEDRPVIEAAIEKEKQKYANPVVTECMPLACFYDAEEYHQDYLDKNPAGYCHINLLDADEFIAEEMGEESIC
;
A
#
# COMPACT_ATOMS: atom_id res chain seq x y z
N MET A 1 -11.36 50.44 -38.76
CA MET A 1 -11.28 49.14 -39.40
C MET A 1 -10.26 48.30 -38.64
N TRP A 2 -10.68 47.54 -37.70
CA TRP A 2 -9.93 46.37 -37.18
C TRP A 2 -10.96 45.37 -36.73
N ASN A 3 -10.99 44.29 -37.42
CA ASN A 3 -11.80 43.12 -37.16
C ASN A 3 -10.81 42.00 -36.94
N ASP A 4 -10.84 41.30 -35.82
CA ASP A 4 -10.36 39.94 -35.75
C ASP A 4 -10.84 39.29 -34.45
N GLY A 5 -11.92 38.56 -34.57
CA GLY A 5 -12.39 37.61 -33.60
C GLY A 5 -11.65 36.29 -33.80
N GLY A 6 -10.66 36.00 -32.97
CA GLY A 6 -9.99 34.71 -32.89
C GLY A 6 -10.60 33.86 -31.78
N GLY A 7 -11.54 32.98 -32.16
CA GLY A 7 -12.05 31.95 -31.26
C GLY A 7 -10.98 30.88 -30.99
N MET A 8 -10.67 30.60 -29.75
CA MET A 8 -9.82 29.48 -29.38
C MET A 8 -10.50 28.11 -29.66
N PRO A 9 -9.75 27.11 -30.09
CA PRO A 9 -10.32 25.78 -30.34
C PRO A 9 -10.67 25.09 -29.05
N LYS A 10 -11.88 24.59 -28.96
CA LYS A 10 -12.35 23.74 -27.86
C LYS A 10 -11.62 22.37 -27.95
N THR A 11 -10.72 22.11 -27.01
CA THR A 11 -10.04 20.80 -26.88
C THR A 11 -10.93 19.88 -26.03
N SER A 12 -11.56 18.91 -26.69
CA SER A 12 -12.26 17.84 -25.99
C SER A 12 -11.26 16.74 -25.63
N LEU A 13 -11.04 16.49 -24.33
CA LEU A 13 -10.31 15.32 -23.85
C LEU A 13 -11.27 14.11 -23.93
N LYS A 14 -10.92 13.12 -24.75
CA LYS A 14 -11.57 11.81 -24.76
C LYS A 14 -10.81 10.90 -23.80
N LEU A 15 -11.42 10.58 -22.68
CA LEU A 15 -11.02 9.44 -21.84
C LEU A 15 -11.67 8.19 -22.44
N VAL A 16 -10.85 7.28 -22.95
CA VAL A 16 -11.29 5.97 -23.47
C VAL A 16 -10.95 4.94 -22.41
N TRP A 17 -11.97 4.33 -21.81
CA TRP A 17 -11.82 3.14 -21.00
C TRP A 17 -12.00 1.90 -21.88
N PRO A 18 -11.14 0.88 -21.81
CA PRO A 18 -11.38 -0.40 -22.47
C PRO A 18 -12.50 -1.13 -21.71
N ASP A 19 -13.43 -1.72 -22.46
CA ASP A 19 -14.55 -2.54 -22.05
C ASP A 19 -15.78 -1.85 -21.45
N GLN A 20 -16.52 -1.14 -22.32
CA GLN A 20 -17.98 -1.17 -22.31
C GLN A 20 -18.53 -0.72 -23.67
N GLU A 21 -19.14 -1.64 -24.40
CA GLU A 21 -20.02 -1.33 -25.52
C GLU A 21 -21.33 -0.73 -24.97
N GLN A 22 -21.41 0.58 -24.91
CA GLN A 22 -22.62 1.38 -25.08
C GLN A 22 -22.21 2.86 -25.08
N ASN A 23 -22.28 3.47 -26.30
CA ASN A 23 -22.08 4.90 -26.49
C ASN A 23 -23.32 5.65 -25.97
N GLU A 24 -23.23 6.22 -24.77
CA GLU A 24 -24.06 7.35 -24.37
C GLU A 24 -23.16 8.59 -24.28
N GLU A 25 -23.43 9.57 -25.14
CA GLU A 25 -22.80 10.89 -25.08
C GLU A 25 -23.32 11.62 -23.83
N PHE A 26 -22.48 11.76 -22.81
CA PHE A 26 -22.77 12.64 -21.68
C PHE A 26 -22.49 14.08 -22.08
N PHE A 27 -23.57 14.83 -22.28
CA PHE A 27 -23.53 16.29 -22.40
C PHE A 27 -23.41 16.87 -21.00
N ILE A 28 -22.26 17.48 -20.67
CA ILE A 28 -22.11 18.30 -19.45
C ILE A 28 -22.55 19.71 -19.81
N PRO A 29 -23.72 20.20 -19.32
CA PRO A 29 -24.10 21.60 -19.50
C PRO A 29 -23.13 22.50 -18.72
N ASP A 30 -22.81 23.66 -19.28
CA ASP A 30 -22.01 24.70 -18.64
C ASP A 30 -22.60 25.00 -17.25
N VAL A 31 -21.80 24.77 -16.22
CA VAL A 31 -22.19 25.09 -14.84
C VAL A 31 -22.00 26.58 -14.64
N ASP A 32 -23.11 27.31 -14.59
CA ASP A 32 -23.11 28.72 -14.16
C ASP A 32 -22.76 28.80 -12.67
N LEU A 33 -21.64 29.43 -12.34
CA LEU A 33 -21.08 29.53 -10.98
C LEU A 33 -21.86 30.46 -10.04
N MET A 34 -23.06 30.89 -10.43
CA MET A 34 -23.94 31.71 -9.61
C MET A 34 -25.16 30.84 -9.14
N GLY A 35 -24.96 30.11 -8.06
CA GLY A 35 -25.98 29.25 -7.47
C GLY A 35 -27.25 29.98 -7.09
N SER A 36 -28.37 29.62 -7.74
CA SER A 36 -29.74 29.93 -7.27
C SER A 36 -30.21 28.77 -6.36
N PRO A 37 -30.77 29.04 -5.16
CA PRO A 37 -31.02 28.01 -4.15
C PRO A 37 -32.33 27.21 -4.34
N ASN A 38 -32.98 27.22 -5.49
CA ASN A 38 -34.32 26.66 -5.67
C ASN A 38 -34.58 25.77 -6.90
N THR A 39 -33.59 24.99 -7.37
CA THR A 39 -33.87 23.91 -8.32
C THR A 39 -33.95 22.55 -7.60
N PRO A 40 -35.10 21.84 -7.67
CA PRO A 40 -35.19 20.50 -7.09
C PRO A 40 -34.35 19.55 -7.92
N TYR A 41 -33.31 18.99 -7.31
CA TYR A 41 -32.49 17.94 -7.93
C TYR A 41 -33.36 16.71 -8.25
N PRO A 42 -33.17 16.05 -9.41
CA PRO A 42 -33.88 14.82 -9.73
C PRO A 42 -33.66 13.74 -8.68
N LEU A 43 -34.69 12.91 -8.41
CA LEU A 43 -34.61 11.81 -7.44
C LEU A 43 -33.48 10.78 -7.72
N SER A 44 -32.97 10.73 -8.95
CA SER A 44 -31.78 9.97 -9.32
C SER A 44 -30.51 10.40 -8.59
N TRP A 45 -30.37 11.67 -8.19
CA TRP A 45 -29.24 12.16 -7.41
C TRP A 45 -29.17 11.57 -6.00
N LYS A 46 -30.34 11.34 -5.37
CA LYS A 46 -30.38 10.70 -4.05
C LYS A 46 -29.93 9.24 -4.11
N LYS A 47 -30.30 8.54 -5.17
CA LYS A 47 -29.90 7.14 -5.37
C LYS A 47 -28.38 7.03 -5.64
N HIS A 48 -27.80 7.94 -6.42
CA HIS A 48 -26.36 8.02 -6.64
C HIS A 48 -25.57 8.44 -5.38
N GLN A 49 -26.17 9.25 -4.50
CA GLN A 49 -25.55 9.59 -3.22
C GLN A 49 -25.63 8.45 -2.21
N GLU A 50 -26.67 7.65 -2.23
CA GLU A 50 -26.81 6.45 -1.40
C GLU A 50 -25.88 5.33 -1.89
N GLU A 51 -25.75 5.13 -3.20
CA GLU A 51 -24.76 4.20 -3.82
C GLU A 51 -23.31 4.67 -3.58
N ASN A 52 -23.02 5.97 -3.64
CA ASN A 52 -21.71 6.52 -3.29
C ASN A 52 -21.42 6.50 -1.78
N ASN A 53 -22.43 6.51 -0.91
CA ASN A 53 -22.22 6.34 0.53
C ASN A 53 -21.98 4.87 0.93
N LEU A 54 -22.54 3.90 0.17
CA LEU A 54 -22.19 2.47 0.34
C LEU A 54 -20.75 2.16 -0.10
N HIS A 55 -20.19 2.94 -1.06
CA HIS A 55 -18.77 2.84 -1.44
C HIS A 55 -17.85 3.69 -0.54
N LYS A 56 -18.37 4.50 0.36
CA LYS A 56 -17.58 5.36 1.24
C LYS A 56 -16.98 4.61 2.44
N GLU A 57 -17.51 3.44 2.78
CA GLU A 57 -16.90 2.57 3.79
C GLU A 57 -15.64 1.86 3.24
N ASP A 58 -15.54 1.63 1.91
CA ASP A 58 -14.35 1.08 1.26
C ASP A 58 -13.26 2.13 0.95
N ILE A 59 -13.56 3.44 1.04
CA ILE A 59 -12.64 4.52 0.60
C ILE A 59 -11.61 4.91 1.69
N ASN A 60 -11.77 4.43 2.90
CA ASN A 60 -10.88 4.80 4.00
C ASN A 60 -9.69 3.85 4.19
N MET A 61 -9.64 2.73 3.44
CA MET A 61 -8.53 1.80 3.53
C MET A 61 -7.25 2.40 2.92
N LYS A 62 -6.16 2.28 3.65
CA LYS A 62 -4.83 2.68 3.18
C LYS A 62 -3.98 1.49 2.79
N THR A 63 -2.96 1.74 1.97
CA THR A 63 -2.03 0.70 1.52
C THR A 63 -0.60 1.13 1.74
N ILE A 64 0.20 0.24 2.32
CA ILE A 64 1.64 0.39 2.51
C ILE A 64 2.34 -0.92 2.12
N TYR A 65 3.63 -0.86 1.78
CA TYR A 65 4.41 -1.99 1.31
C TYR A 65 5.65 -2.17 2.17
N PHE A 66 5.83 -3.37 2.72
CA PHE A 66 6.93 -3.72 3.62
C PHE A 66 7.84 -4.78 3.00
N ALA A 67 9.09 -4.42 2.76
CA ALA A 67 10.18 -5.33 2.41
C ALA A 67 11.02 -5.56 3.67
N GLY A 68 11.16 -6.81 4.12
CA GLY A 68 11.83 -7.12 5.38
C GLY A 68 12.30 -8.57 5.44
N GLY A 69 13.12 -8.99 4.47
CA GLY A 69 13.55 -10.37 4.32
C GLY A 69 12.54 -11.23 3.58
N CYS A 70 12.46 -12.51 3.91
CA CYS A 70 11.50 -13.43 3.33
C CYS A 70 10.06 -12.96 3.61
N PHE A 71 9.28 -12.78 2.56
CA PHE A 71 7.90 -12.27 2.65
C PHE A 71 6.92 -13.21 3.36
N TRP A 72 7.20 -14.53 3.46
CA TRP A 72 6.30 -15.47 4.16
C TRP A 72 6.10 -15.11 5.63
N GLY A 73 7.22 -14.79 6.33
CA GLY A 73 7.16 -14.39 7.73
C GLY A 73 6.54 -13.02 7.91
N MET A 74 6.89 -12.06 7.05
CA MET A 74 6.34 -10.71 7.07
C MET A 74 4.83 -10.71 6.81
N GLU A 75 4.35 -11.48 5.80
CA GLU A 75 2.92 -11.63 5.52
C GLU A 75 2.16 -12.20 6.71
N ALA A 76 2.63 -13.35 7.25
CA ALA A 76 1.99 -14.00 8.37
C ALA A 76 1.98 -13.12 9.65
N PHE A 77 3.01 -12.30 9.85
CA PHE A 77 3.10 -11.38 10.97
C PHE A 77 2.12 -10.21 10.81
N MET A 78 2.15 -9.51 9.67
CA MET A 78 1.30 -8.35 9.41
C MET A 78 -0.18 -8.71 9.41
N LYS A 79 -0.54 -9.86 8.84
CA LYS A 79 -1.91 -10.40 8.79
C LYS A 79 -2.54 -10.60 10.17
N LYS A 80 -1.75 -10.84 11.23
CA LYS A 80 -2.24 -11.00 12.59
C LYS A 80 -2.66 -9.69 13.25
N LEU A 81 -2.20 -8.55 12.75
CA LEU A 81 -2.45 -7.25 13.38
C LEU A 81 -3.91 -6.81 13.19
N PRO A 82 -4.65 -6.49 14.27
CA PRO A 82 -5.99 -5.92 14.18
C PRO A 82 -5.96 -4.63 13.35
N GLY A 83 -6.92 -4.48 12.44
CA GLY A 83 -6.96 -3.35 11.50
C GLY A 83 -6.27 -3.61 10.16
N VAL A 84 -5.48 -4.68 10.04
CA VAL A 84 -5.00 -5.16 8.72
C VAL A 84 -6.10 -5.98 8.07
N ALA A 85 -6.56 -5.54 6.89
CA ALA A 85 -7.67 -6.15 6.16
C ALA A 85 -7.20 -7.17 5.12
N GLU A 86 -6.06 -6.89 4.46
CA GLU A 86 -5.52 -7.74 3.39
C GLU A 86 -3.99 -7.67 3.38
N THR A 87 -3.37 -8.80 3.11
CA THR A 87 -1.94 -8.90 2.80
C THR A 87 -1.75 -9.59 1.46
N THR A 88 -0.71 -9.22 0.71
CA THR A 88 -0.34 -9.88 -0.55
C THR A 88 1.18 -9.94 -0.64
N ALA A 89 1.74 -11.13 -0.75
CA ALA A 89 3.16 -11.33 -1.02
C ALA A 89 3.48 -10.98 -2.49
N GLY A 90 4.61 -10.29 -2.73
CA GLY A 90 4.97 -9.87 -4.07
C GLY A 90 6.39 -9.35 -4.20
N TYR A 91 6.67 -8.73 -5.33
CA TYR A 91 7.99 -8.22 -5.73
C TYR A 91 7.91 -6.74 -6.06
N ALA A 92 8.64 -5.90 -5.33
CA ALA A 92 8.57 -4.44 -5.49
C ALA A 92 9.87 -3.81 -5.94
N ASN A 93 9.73 -2.66 -6.59
CA ASN A 93 10.80 -1.69 -6.88
C ASN A 93 12.02 -2.29 -7.60
N GLY A 94 11.78 -3.25 -8.51
CA GLY A 94 12.81 -3.80 -9.39
C GLY A 94 12.83 -3.15 -10.77
N ARG A 95 13.55 -3.78 -11.70
CA ARG A 95 13.83 -3.25 -13.05
C ARG A 95 13.16 -4.05 -14.16
N THR A 96 12.52 -5.17 -13.84
CA THR A 96 11.86 -6.06 -14.78
C THR A 96 10.35 -6.03 -14.57
N GLU A 97 9.58 -6.31 -15.62
CA GLU A 97 8.14 -6.46 -15.55
C GLU A 97 7.77 -7.92 -15.27
N ASN A 98 6.76 -8.15 -14.43
CA ASN A 98 6.20 -9.46 -14.10
C ASN A 98 7.28 -10.55 -13.85
N PRO A 99 8.21 -10.33 -12.90
CA PRO A 99 9.27 -11.31 -12.65
C PRO A 99 8.69 -12.57 -12.02
N THR A 100 9.29 -13.70 -12.33
CA THR A 100 9.08 -14.95 -11.60
C THR A 100 9.95 -15.00 -10.35
N TYR A 101 9.57 -15.81 -9.36
CA TYR A 101 10.37 -16.05 -8.16
C TYR A 101 11.83 -16.46 -8.49
N GLN A 102 12.00 -17.33 -9.46
CA GLN A 102 13.34 -17.78 -9.88
C GLN A 102 14.21 -16.63 -10.43
N GLU A 103 13.60 -15.71 -11.18
CA GLU A 103 14.30 -14.53 -11.69
C GLU A 103 14.68 -13.58 -10.55
N VAL A 104 13.78 -13.35 -9.58
CA VAL A 104 14.06 -12.55 -8.38
C VAL A 104 15.22 -13.16 -7.59
N CYS A 105 15.20 -14.45 -7.34
CA CYS A 105 16.27 -15.18 -6.65
C CYS A 105 17.62 -15.16 -7.40
N SER A 106 17.61 -14.90 -8.70
CA SER A 106 18.86 -14.77 -9.49
C SER A 106 19.65 -13.48 -9.21
N ASN A 107 19.12 -12.56 -8.40
CA ASN A 107 19.67 -11.23 -8.10
C ASN A 107 19.89 -10.35 -9.35
N THR A 108 19.13 -10.57 -10.43
CA THR A 108 19.28 -9.79 -11.68
C THR A 108 18.13 -8.79 -11.89
N THR A 109 17.02 -8.98 -11.20
CA THR A 109 15.81 -8.18 -11.39
C THR A 109 15.78 -6.90 -10.55
N GLY A 110 16.50 -6.89 -9.41
CA GLY A 110 16.50 -5.79 -8.45
C GLY A 110 15.21 -5.63 -7.66
N HIS A 111 14.27 -6.58 -7.76
CA HIS A 111 13.08 -6.58 -6.93
C HIS A 111 13.38 -6.99 -5.49
N ALA A 112 12.66 -6.38 -4.53
CA ALA A 112 12.59 -6.85 -3.15
C ALA A 112 11.38 -7.77 -2.96
N GLU A 113 11.54 -8.84 -2.19
CA GLU A 113 10.42 -9.55 -1.60
C GLU A 113 9.68 -8.59 -0.67
N THR A 114 8.39 -8.41 -0.91
CA THR A 114 7.60 -7.32 -0.31
C THR A 114 6.21 -7.80 0.00
N VAL A 115 5.65 -7.36 1.11
CA VAL A 115 4.24 -7.57 1.45
C VAL A 115 3.48 -6.26 1.28
N LYS A 116 2.46 -6.28 0.42
CA LYS A 116 1.42 -5.27 0.36
C LYS A 116 0.53 -5.44 1.58
N VAL A 117 0.27 -4.38 2.31
CA VAL A 117 -0.62 -4.35 3.47
C VAL A 117 -1.71 -3.32 3.24
N VAL A 118 -2.97 -3.79 3.20
CA VAL A 118 -4.16 -2.94 3.18
C VAL A 118 -4.70 -2.88 4.60
N TYR A 119 -4.90 -1.69 5.13
CA TYR A 119 -5.28 -1.50 6.53
C TYR A 119 -6.31 -0.40 6.73
N ASP A 120 -7.07 -0.51 7.81
CA ASP A 120 -8.01 0.51 8.27
C ASP A 120 -7.29 1.50 9.21
N PRO A 121 -7.06 2.75 8.78
CA PRO A 121 -6.33 3.73 9.58
C PRO A 121 -7.09 4.17 10.84
N GLU A 122 -8.37 3.85 10.98
CA GLU A 122 -9.14 4.08 12.20
C GLU A 122 -8.89 2.99 13.25
N GLN A 123 -8.43 1.79 12.84
CA GLN A 123 -8.14 0.67 13.74
C GLN A 123 -6.64 0.51 14.03
N ILE A 124 -5.77 0.78 13.03
CA ILE A 124 -4.33 0.72 13.19
C ILE A 124 -3.66 1.86 12.42
N SER A 125 -2.89 2.68 13.12
CA SER A 125 -2.18 3.80 12.46
C SER A 125 -0.95 3.32 11.68
N LEU A 126 -0.49 4.15 10.72
CA LEU A 126 0.77 3.88 10.01
C LEU A 126 1.94 3.80 10.98
N GLU A 127 2.00 4.67 12.00
CA GLU A 127 3.05 4.66 13.01
C GLU A 127 3.11 3.33 13.75
N LEU A 128 1.95 2.72 14.04
CA LEU A 128 1.88 1.45 14.73
C LEU A 128 2.32 0.30 13.81
N LEU A 129 1.93 0.32 12.53
CA LEU A 129 2.44 -0.63 11.53
C LEU A 129 3.96 -0.54 11.34
N LEU A 130 4.52 0.69 11.33
CA LEU A 130 5.96 0.90 11.27
C LEU A 130 6.67 0.36 12.51
N LYS A 131 6.07 0.53 13.70
CA LYS A 131 6.59 -0.02 14.95
C LYS A 131 6.58 -1.55 14.92
N ALA A 132 5.50 -2.16 14.41
CA ALA A 132 5.38 -3.59 14.20
C ALA A 132 6.46 -4.12 13.23
N PHE A 133 6.68 -3.43 12.12
CA PHE A 133 7.72 -3.75 11.15
C PHE A 133 9.11 -3.79 11.81
N PHE A 134 9.49 -2.74 12.54
CA PHE A 134 10.79 -2.66 13.22
C PHE A 134 10.92 -3.58 14.45
N LYS A 135 9.84 -4.20 14.93
CA LYS A 135 9.93 -5.25 15.95
C LYS A 135 10.54 -6.54 15.38
N VAL A 136 10.35 -6.82 14.10
CA VAL A 136 10.73 -8.10 13.48
C VAL A 136 11.81 -7.99 12.40
N VAL A 137 12.22 -6.77 12.03
CA VAL A 137 13.26 -6.51 11.04
C VAL A 137 14.46 -5.86 11.71
N ASP A 138 15.66 -6.38 11.45
CA ASP A 138 16.90 -5.67 11.78
C ASP A 138 17.19 -4.62 10.72
N PRO A 139 17.00 -3.32 11.03
CA PRO A 139 17.15 -2.26 10.04
C PRO A 139 18.60 -1.97 9.64
N THR A 140 19.58 -2.63 10.27
CA THR A 140 21.00 -2.45 9.99
C THR A 140 21.58 -3.51 9.02
N GLU A 141 20.79 -4.55 8.70
CA GLU A 141 21.23 -5.62 7.80
C GLU A 141 21.04 -5.23 6.32
N LEU A 142 22.15 -4.97 5.63
CA LEU A 142 22.13 -4.62 4.21
C LEU A 142 21.93 -5.87 3.35
N ASN A 143 20.89 -5.88 2.50
CA ASN A 143 20.57 -6.96 1.56
C ASN A 143 20.48 -8.34 2.23
N ARG A 144 19.94 -8.40 3.43
CA ARG A 144 19.68 -9.65 4.15
C ARG A 144 18.73 -9.43 5.32
N GLN A 145 18.17 -10.53 5.82
CA GLN A 145 17.55 -10.62 7.14
C GLN A 145 17.82 -12.01 7.72
N GLY A 146 18.53 -12.04 8.85
CA GLY A 146 18.90 -13.30 9.49
C GLY A 146 19.70 -14.23 8.55
N GLY A 147 19.13 -15.39 8.23
CA GLY A 147 19.73 -16.39 7.32
C GLY A 147 19.54 -16.09 5.84
N ASP A 148 18.58 -15.25 5.49
CA ASP A 148 18.24 -14.94 4.10
C ASP A 148 19.17 -13.84 3.56
N VAL A 149 19.96 -14.16 2.54
CA VAL A 149 21.00 -13.28 1.98
C VAL A 149 20.75 -13.05 0.49
N GLY A 150 20.64 -11.80 0.09
CA GLY A 150 20.43 -11.37 -1.30
C GLY A 150 19.76 -10.01 -1.38
N GLU A 151 19.89 -9.32 -2.52
CA GLU A 151 19.27 -8.00 -2.77
C GLU A 151 17.74 -8.05 -2.59
N GLN A 152 17.11 -9.19 -2.88
CA GLN A 152 15.68 -9.40 -2.71
C GLN A 152 15.23 -9.38 -1.24
N TYR A 153 16.13 -9.61 -0.30
CA TYR A 153 15.84 -9.61 1.14
C TYR A 153 16.22 -8.30 1.84
N ARG A 154 16.46 -7.22 1.06
CA ARG A 154 16.71 -5.91 1.62
C ARG A 154 15.48 -5.40 2.36
N ASN A 155 15.70 -4.53 3.34
CA ASN A 155 14.63 -3.94 4.10
C ASN A 155 14.26 -2.56 3.55
N GLY A 156 12.95 -2.29 3.47
CA GLY A 156 12.42 -1.05 2.93
C GLY A 156 10.93 -0.89 3.21
N ILE A 157 10.48 0.34 3.15
CA ILE A 157 9.10 0.75 3.30
C ILE A 157 8.75 1.58 2.08
N TYR A 158 7.78 1.10 1.28
CA TYR A 158 7.42 1.74 0.03
C TYR A 158 6.00 2.29 0.13
N TYR A 159 5.86 3.60 -0.09
CA TYR A 159 4.61 4.33 0.05
C TYR A 159 3.96 4.62 -1.31
N VAL A 160 2.64 4.68 -1.31
CA VAL A 160 1.81 5.15 -2.44
C VAL A 160 1.45 6.62 -2.21
N ASP A 161 0.99 6.96 -1.02
CA ASP A 161 0.63 8.30 -0.64
C ASP A 161 1.87 9.10 -0.21
N VAL A 162 2.13 10.22 -0.86
CA VAL A 162 3.29 11.07 -0.54
C VAL A 162 3.23 11.63 0.89
N GLU A 163 2.04 11.71 1.46
CA GLU A 163 1.79 12.18 2.83
C GLU A 163 2.30 11.20 3.89
N ASP A 164 2.47 9.91 3.54
CA ASP A 164 2.99 8.88 4.44
C ASP A 164 4.52 8.98 4.59
N ARG A 165 5.21 9.58 3.61
CA ARG A 165 6.67 9.71 3.62
C ARG A 165 7.24 10.34 4.89
N PRO A 166 6.77 11.51 5.39
CA PRO A 166 7.33 12.10 6.60
C PRO A 166 7.12 11.24 7.84
N VAL A 167 6.05 10.45 7.90
CA VAL A 167 5.78 9.51 9.00
C VAL A 167 6.81 8.38 8.99
N ILE A 168 7.07 7.82 7.79
CA ILE A 168 8.06 6.75 7.59
C ILE A 168 9.47 7.25 7.93
N GLU A 169 9.87 8.42 7.42
CA GLU A 169 11.18 9.02 7.68
C GLU A 169 11.38 9.29 9.19
N ALA A 170 10.33 9.76 9.90
CA ALA A 170 10.39 9.96 11.34
C ALA A 170 10.55 8.65 12.11
N ALA A 171 9.89 7.58 11.69
CA ALA A 171 10.05 6.26 12.29
C ALA A 171 11.47 5.72 12.09
N ILE A 172 12.02 5.81 10.87
CA ILE A 172 13.41 5.42 10.57
C ILE A 172 14.40 6.23 11.41
N GLU A 173 14.20 7.54 11.53
CA GLU A 173 15.09 8.40 12.33
C GLU A 173 15.06 8.03 13.82
N LYS A 174 13.90 7.62 14.34
CA LYS A 174 13.77 7.08 15.69
C LYS A 174 14.52 5.75 15.86
N GLU A 175 14.46 4.87 14.85
CA GLU A 175 15.20 3.62 14.87
C GLU A 175 16.73 3.84 14.87
N LYS A 176 17.24 4.79 14.09
CA LYS A 176 18.68 5.12 14.06
C LYS A 176 19.28 5.42 15.43
N GLN A 177 18.45 5.91 16.36
CA GLN A 177 18.91 6.21 17.73
C GLN A 177 19.14 4.97 18.59
N LYS A 178 18.61 3.81 18.17
CA LYS A 178 18.70 2.54 18.92
C LYS A 178 19.91 1.70 18.53
N TYR A 179 20.49 1.96 17.36
CA TYR A 179 21.56 1.12 16.78
C TYR A 179 22.87 1.88 16.67
N ALA A 180 23.97 1.18 16.93
CA ALA A 180 25.32 1.71 16.69
C ALA A 180 25.71 1.62 15.20
N ASN A 181 25.17 0.64 14.48
CA ASN A 181 25.36 0.46 13.05
C ASN A 181 24.39 1.36 12.25
N PRO A 182 24.76 1.77 11.04
CA PRO A 182 23.86 2.52 10.17
C PRO A 182 22.55 1.76 9.90
N VAL A 183 21.42 2.42 10.04
CA VAL A 183 20.12 1.93 9.55
C VAL A 183 20.08 2.09 8.05
N VAL A 184 19.81 1.02 7.33
CA VAL A 184 19.81 0.93 5.85
C VAL A 184 18.42 0.74 5.25
N THR A 185 17.39 0.84 6.05
CA THR A 185 15.99 0.74 5.60
C THR A 185 15.67 1.80 4.55
N GLU A 186 15.21 1.36 3.39
CA GLU A 186 14.77 2.24 2.31
C GLU A 186 13.43 2.92 2.67
N CYS A 187 13.29 4.22 2.36
CA CYS A 187 12.02 4.94 2.33
C CYS A 187 11.83 5.48 0.92
N MET A 188 11.01 4.84 0.11
CA MET A 188 10.87 5.17 -1.31
C MET A 188 9.40 5.14 -1.75
N PRO A 189 9.02 5.91 -2.78
CA PRO A 189 7.75 5.69 -3.44
C PRO A 189 7.71 4.28 -4.06
N LEU A 190 6.52 3.69 -4.08
CA LEU A 190 6.30 2.46 -4.83
C LEU A 190 6.37 2.76 -6.33
N ALA A 191 7.38 2.21 -7.01
CA ALA A 191 7.52 2.34 -8.46
C ALA A 191 6.79 1.24 -9.22
N CYS A 192 6.83 0.01 -8.69
CA CYS A 192 6.10 -1.14 -9.22
C CYS A 192 5.90 -2.20 -8.14
N PHE A 193 4.85 -2.99 -8.30
CA PHE A 193 4.58 -4.18 -7.48
C PHE A 193 3.94 -5.24 -8.36
N TYR A 194 4.40 -6.46 -8.24
CA TYR A 194 3.87 -7.64 -8.91
C TYR A 194 3.57 -8.70 -7.87
N ASP A 195 2.35 -9.22 -7.87
CA ASP A 195 1.98 -10.30 -6.97
C ASP A 195 2.89 -11.51 -7.19
N ALA A 196 3.37 -12.11 -6.11
CA ALA A 196 4.06 -13.37 -6.19
C ALA A 196 3.08 -14.49 -6.55
N GLU A 197 3.63 -15.60 -7.02
CA GLU A 197 2.87 -16.77 -7.45
C GLU A 197 1.97 -17.29 -6.30
N GLU A 198 0.81 -17.83 -6.64
CA GLU A 198 -0.23 -18.26 -5.69
C GLU A 198 0.28 -19.20 -4.57
N TYR A 199 1.31 -19.99 -4.83
CA TYR A 199 1.90 -20.86 -3.81
C TYR A 199 2.69 -20.11 -2.73
N HIS A 200 2.99 -18.83 -2.94
CA HIS A 200 3.62 -17.95 -1.95
C HIS A 200 2.60 -17.23 -1.07
N GLN A 201 1.39 -17.01 -1.56
CA GLN A 201 0.34 -16.33 -0.80
C GLN A 201 -0.09 -17.19 0.39
N ASP A 202 -0.19 -16.59 1.58
CA ASP A 202 -0.57 -17.30 2.81
C ASP A 202 0.28 -18.56 3.08
N TYR A 203 1.57 -18.48 2.74
CA TYR A 203 2.42 -19.67 2.74
C TYR A 203 2.48 -20.36 4.10
N LEU A 204 2.62 -19.62 5.19
CA LEU A 204 2.71 -20.21 6.53
C LEU A 204 1.36 -20.70 7.07
N ASP A 205 0.24 -20.17 6.60
CA ASP A 205 -1.08 -20.72 6.90
C ASP A 205 -1.27 -22.08 6.21
N LYS A 206 -0.82 -22.19 4.95
CA LYS A 206 -0.84 -23.44 4.15
C LYS A 206 0.23 -24.44 4.63
N ASN A 207 1.35 -23.96 5.20
CA ASN A 207 2.51 -24.74 5.62
C ASN A 207 2.99 -24.32 7.04
N PRO A 208 2.28 -24.69 8.13
CA PRO A 208 2.61 -24.23 9.49
C PRO A 208 4.00 -24.63 10.00
N ALA A 209 4.66 -25.63 9.40
CA ALA A 209 6.03 -26.06 9.69
C ALA A 209 7.05 -25.48 8.69
N GLY A 210 6.63 -24.55 7.83
CA GLY A 210 7.46 -23.91 6.83
C GLY A 210 8.55 -23.04 7.45
N TYR A 211 9.55 -22.70 6.63
CA TYR A 211 10.61 -21.79 7.06
C TYR A 211 10.06 -20.40 7.39
N CYS A 212 10.47 -19.87 8.53
CA CYS A 212 10.18 -18.50 8.95
C CYS A 212 11.36 -17.95 9.76
N HIS A 213 11.88 -16.80 9.38
CA HIS A 213 12.93 -16.10 10.13
C HIS A 213 12.33 -15.20 11.24
N ILE A 214 11.02 -14.92 11.17
CA ILE A 214 10.28 -14.11 12.13
C ILE A 214 9.65 -15.05 13.19
N ASN A 215 9.76 -14.68 14.45
CA ASN A 215 9.00 -15.33 15.51
C ASN A 215 7.56 -14.79 15.52
N LEU A 216 6.60 -15.58 15.05
CA LEU A 216 5.21 -15.15 14.93
C LEU A 216 4.50 -14.91 16.29
N LEU A 217 5.10 -15.32 17.42
CA LEU A 217 4.62 -14.98 18.76
C LEU A 217 4.84 -13.50 19.08
N ASP A 218 5.82 -12.86 18.42
CA ASP A 218 6.08 -11.43 18.59
C ASP A 218 4.89 -10.57 18.13
N ALA A 219 4.02 -11.09 17.25
CA ALA A 219 2.77 -10.41 16.89
C ALA A 219 1.78 -10.39 18.06
N ASP A 220 1.63 -11.52 18.73
CA ASP A 220 0.72 -11.63 19.88
C ASP A 220 1.20 -10.76 21.06
N GLU A 221 2.53 -10.73 21.27
CA GLU A 221 3.15 -9.81 22.25
C GLU A 221 2.94 -8.35 21.87
N PHE A 222 3.18 -7.99 20.59
CA PHE A 222 3.00 -6.64 20.11
C PHE A 222 1.55 -6.15 20.26
N ILE A 223 0.58 -6.99 19.91
CA ILE A 223 -0.85 -6.68 20.06
C ILE A 223 -1.17 -6.44 21.55
N ALA A 224 -0.67 -7.29 22.45
CA ALA A 224 -0.92 -7.14 23.88
C ALA A 224 -0.27 -5.87 24.47
N GLU A 225 0.93 -5.51 24.01
CA GLU A 225 1.67 -4.34 24.50
C GLU A 225 1.14 -3.02 23.98
N GLU A 226 0.76 -2.97 22.68
CA GLU A 226 0.49 -1.72 21.97
C GLU A 226 -0.99 -1.49 21.66
N MET A 227 -1.79 -2.55 21.62
CA MET A 227 -3.20 -2.49 21.22
C MET A 227 -4.14 -3.02 22.30
N GLY A 228 -3.60 -3.64 23.38
CA GLY A 228 -4.39 -4.35 24.39
C GLY A 228 -5.17 -3.46 25.35
N GLU A 229 -4.95 -2.15 25.42
CA GLU A 229 -5.64 -1.25 26.36
C GLU A 229 -6.89 -0.59 25.79
N GLU A 230 -7.13 -0.61 24.45
CA GLU A 230 -8.28 0.07 23.83
C GLU A 230 -9.44 -0.86 23.44
N SER A 231 -9.29 -2.18 23.54
CA SER A 231 -10.31 -3.15 23.12
C SER A 231 -11.30 -3.57 24.21
N ILE A 232 -11.30 -2.91 25.38
CA ILE A 232 -12.21 -3.21 26.49
C ILE A 232 -13.01 -1.93 26.87
N CYS A 233 -13.76 -1.39 25.91
CA CYS A 233 -14.83 -0.42 26.23
C CYS A 233 -16.06 -0.68 25.34
#